data_4ac43058c7917d5a639bf63d99235f17
#
_entry.id   4ac43058c7917d5a639bf63d99235f17
#
_cell.length_a   1.000
_cell.length_b   1.000
_cell.length_c   1.000
_cell.angle_alpha   90.00
_cell.angle_beta   90.00
_cell.angle_gamma   90.00
#
_symmetry.space_group_name_H-M   'P 1'
#
loop_
_entity.id
_entity.type
_entity.pdbx_description
1 polymer ?
#
loop_
_entity_poly.entity_id
_entity_poly.type
_entity_poly.pdbx_seq_one_letter_code
_entity_poly.pdbx_strand_id
1 'polypeptide(L)'
;HKTSSAASDVYKRQENRLYKSMTQDVVKPSISLDELLSKLKYVKKQIIKKHESLFVDEVQNLIDKINIFGYHFASLDIRQDSSIHDKVFHKILTLIFDSKTSDNYIGMSDDEKINFISKVNFLNKKTSYKDKDLINTLGSIEAMKSIQKSNGMSGSHRYIISHNQSPLNILEVFNMFLFTGWAKPSVDIVPLFETIDDLNVSESVMEKVYQNKLYKNHLKNRKNKQIIMLGFSDGTKDGGYFTANWNILKAKEGLSRISKKYGIKVEFFDGRGGPPARGGGNTHQFYSSMAGIINSKVIQLTIQGQTISSNFGTIDSCQYNLEQLVSSAAKNMDLEPKAADLSDENRKTMDQLSELSYNAYVDFKNHPKFLGYLEKMSTIKYYSKTNIGSRPSKRPSESDSFSVDNLRAIPFVGGLSLIHI
;
A
#
# COMPACT_ATOMS: atom_id res chain seq x y z
N HIS A 1 -56.25 7.45 -1.51
CA HIS A 1 -55.67 6.86 -2.75
C HIS A 1 -54.61 7.72 -3.47
N LYS A 2 -54.66 9.05 -3.38
CA LYS A 2 -53.63 9.92 -4.03
C LYS A 2 -52.30 9.94 -3.32
N THR A 3 -52.22 9.65 -2.03
CA THR A 3 -50.94 9.64 -1.24
C THR A 3 -50.11 8.37 -1.49
N SER A 4 -50.74 7.22 -1.83
CA SER A 4 -50.01 5.98 -2.12
C SER A 4 -49.31 6.01 -3.50
N SER A 5 -49.92 6.68 -4.49
CA SER A 5 -49.31 6.80 -5.83
C SER A 5 -48.06 7.69 -5.86
N ALA A 6 -48.11 8.81 -5.13
CA ALA A 6 -46.98 9.73 -5.04
C ALA A 6 -45.75 9.10 -4.33
N ALA A 7 -45.98 8.32 -3.27
CA ALA A 7 -44.92 7.57 -2.61
C ALA A 7 -44.36 6.48 -3.53
N SER A 8 -45.18 5.73 -4.22
CA SER A 8 -44.75 4.72 -5.21
C SER A 8 -43.91 5.34 -6.34
N ASP A 9 -44.27 6.52 -6.85
CA ASP A 9 -43.54 7.20 -7.90
C ASP A 9 -42.17 7.72 -7.43
N VAL A 10 -42.09 8.12 -6.17
CA VAL A 10 -40.80 8.52 -5.56
C VAL A 10 -39.87 7.30 -5.43
N TYR A 11 -40.36 6.15 -4.98
CA TYR A 11 -39.59 4.92 -4.88
C TYR A 11 -39.10 4.43 -6.25
N LYS A 12 -39.98 4.40 -7.26
CA LYS A 12 -39.61 4.03 -8.63
C LYS A 12 -38.54 4.95 -9.24
N ARG A 13 -38.61 6.25 -8.96
CA ARG A 13 -37.59 7.20 -9.42
C ARG A 13 -36.24 6.93 -8.74
N GLN A 14 -36.22 6.58 -7.47
CA GLN A 14 -35.00 6.27 -6.72
C GLN A 14 -34.41 4.94 -7.18
N GLU A 15 -35.23 3.92 -7.36
CA GLU A 15 -34.82 2.64 -7.92
C GLU A 15 -34.19 2.81 -9.31
N ASN A 16 -34.86 3.55 -10.20
CA ASN A 16 -34.32 3.86 -11.51
C ASN A 16 -32.99 4.65 -11.47
N ARG A 17 -32.81 5.57 -10.51
CA ARG A 17 -31.55 6.30 -10.32
C ARG A 17 -30.43 5.38 -9.86
N LEU A 18 -30.71 4.47 -8.92
CA LEU A 18 -29.76 3.46 -8.47
C LEU A 18 -29.40 2.48 -9.59
N TYR A 19 -30.40 1.95 -10.29
CA TYR A 19 -30.22 1.05 -11.42
C TYR A 19 -29.35 1.68 -12.52
N LYS A 20 -29.62 2.93 -12.89
CA LYS A 20 -28.79 3.68 -13.85
C LYS A 20 -27.35 3.87 -13.36
N SER A 21 -27.15 4.11 -12.07
CA SER A 21 -25.79 4.25 -11.50
C SER A 21 -25.01 2.94 -11.49
N MET A 22 -25.69 1.79 -11.47
CA MET A 22 -25.07 0.47 -11.44
C MET A 22 -24.82 -0.12 -12.83
N THR A 23 -25.65 0.25 -13.83
CA THR A 23 -25.67 -0.45 -15.13
C THR A 23 -25.21 0.41 -16.31
N GLN A 24 -25.05 1.71 -16.13
CA GLN A 24 -24.62 2.62 -17.18
C GLN A 24 -23.21 3.14 -16.89
N ASP A 25 -22.41 3.35 -17.94
CA ASP A 25 -21.11 4.03 -17.89
C ASP A 25 -21.29 5.52 -17.55
N VAL A 26 -21.70 5.80 -16.33
CA VAL A 26 -21.98 7.16 -15.86
C VAL A 26 -20.73 7.69 -15.16
N VAL A 27 -20.24 8.81 -15.61
CA VAL A 27 -19.06 9.50 -14.99
C VAL A 27 -19.37 9.99 -13.58
N LYS A 28 -20.65 10.05 -13.18
CA LYS A 28 -21.09 10.48 -11.86
C LYS A 28 -22.34 9.70 -11.47
N PRO A 29 -22.39 9.09 -10.28
CA PRO A 29 -23.60 8.39 -9.83
C PRO A 29 -24.78 9.36 -9.74
N SER A 30 -25.97 8.88 -10.10
CA SER A 30 -27.20 9.67 -10.08
C SER A 30 -27.72 9.99 -8.69
N ILE A 31 -27.23 9.27 -7.67
CA ILE A 31 -27.41 9.55 -6.24
C ILE A 31 -26.06 9.49 -5.55
N SER A 32 -25.74 10.48 -4.73
CA SER A 32 -24.49 10.46 -3.96
C SER A 32 -24.58 9.47 -2.78
N LEU A 33 -23.42 8.99 -2.33
CA LEU A 33 -23.36 8.10 -1.16
C LEU A 33 -23.92 8.78 0.09
N ASP A 34 -23.60 10.07 0.29
CA ASP A 34 -24.09 10.85 1.42
C ASP A 34 -25.61 11.05 1.37
N GLU A 35 -26.17 11.27 0.17
CA GLU A 35 -27.60 11.37 -0.03
C GLU A 35 -28.29 10.04 0.33
N LEU A 36 -27.73 8.92 -0.13
CA LEU A 36 -28.26 7.58 0.17
C LEU A 36 -28.22 7.30 1.67
N LEU A 37 -27.07 7.52 2.33
CA LEU A 37 -26.92 7.33 3.77
C LEU A 37 -27.84 8.24 4.58
N SER A 38 -28.02 9.49 4.16
CA SER A 38 -28.93 10.43 4.84
C SER A 38 -30.37 9.95 4.79
N LYS A 39 -30.80 9.43 3.64
CA LYS A 39 -32.16 8.86 3.49
C LYS A 39 -32.36 7.61 4.33
N LEU A 40 -31.39 6.70 4.35
CA LEU A 40 -31.46 5.49 5.19
C LEU A 40 -31.48 5.82 6.68
N LYS A 41 -30.65 6.78 7.14
CA LYS A 41 -30.68 7.26 8.52
C LYS A 41 -32.01 7.90 8.88
N TYR A 42 -32.63 8.64 7.95
CA TYR A 42 -33.98 9.17 8.14
C TYR A 42 -35.02 8.07 8.27
N VAL A 43 -35.02 7.05 7.37
CA VAL A 43 -35.88 5.89 7.44
C VAL A 43 -35.73 5.17 8.79
N LYS A 44 -34.49 4.88 9.21
CA LYS A 44 -34.20 4.28 10.51
C LYS A 44 -34.84 5.06 11.66
N LYS A 45 -34.71 6.39 11.64
CA LYS A 45 -35.34 7.27 12.66
C LYS A 45 -36.86 7.20 12.66
N GLN A 46 -37.51 7.08 11.47
CA GLN A 46 -38.98 6.91 11.39
C GLN A 46 -39.40 5.54 11.94
N ILE A 47 -38.70 4.47 11.61
CA ILE A 47 -38.94 3.13 12.12
C ILE A 47 -38.92 3.10 13.64
N ILE A 48 -37.89 3.67 14.26
CA ILE A 48 -37.78 3.74 15.71
C ILE A 48 -38.93 4.54 16.33
N LYS A 49 -39.35 5.66 15.71
CA LYS A 49 -40.34 6.56 16.29
C LYS A 49 -41.80 6.11 16.07
N LYS A 50 -42.08 5.45 14.96
CA LYS A 50 -43.46 5.21 14.51
C LYS A 50 -43.83 3.73 14.32
N HIS A 51 -42.84 2.85 14.33
CA HIS A 51 -43.02 1.43 14.00
C HIS A 51 -42.35 0.49 15.02
N GLU A 52 -42.24 0.93 16.28
CA GLU A 52 -41.73 0.11 17.40
C GLU A 52 -40.38 -0.56 17.12
N SER A 53 -39.56 0.05 16.31
CA SER A 53 -38.24 -0.45 15.87
C SER A 53 -38.31 -1.74 15.01
N LEU A 54 -39.45 -2.07 14.42
CA LEU A 54 -39.60 -3.25 13.58
C LEU A 54 -38.65 -3.16 12.38
N PHE A 55 -37.80 -4.19 12.15
CA PHE A 55 -36.77 -4.27 11.10
C PHE A 55 -35.66 -3.20 11.18
N VAL A 56 -35.44 -2.57 12.33
CA VAL A 56 -34.43 -1.54 12.49
C VAL A 56 -33.01 -2.10 12.24
N ASP A 57 -32.75 -3.35 12.61
CA ASP A 57 -31.46 -4.01 12.44
C ASP A 57 -31.13 -4.26 10.96
N GLU A 58 -32.12 -4.55 10.14
CA GLU A 58 -31.92 -4.72 8.69
C GLU A 58 -31.51 -3.42 8.01
N VAL A 59 -32.15 -2.31 8.42
CA VAL A 59 -31.75 -0.97 7.94
C VAL A 59 -30.35 -0.58 8.45
N GLN A 60 -30.03 -0.92 9.70
CA GLN A 60 -28.70 -0.67 10.24
C GLN A 60 -27.65 -1.50 9.50
N ASN A 61 -27.89 -2.78 9.28
CA ASN A 61 -26.99 -3.65 8.52
C ASN A 61 -26.75 -3.11 7.10
N LEU A 62 -27.76 -2.55 6.44
CA LEU A 62 -27.58 -1.92 5.14
C LEU A 62 -26.72 -0.66 5.24
N ILE A 63 -26.95 0.18 6.25
CA ILE A 63 -26.12 1.37 6.52
C ILE A 63 -24.66 0.96 6.74
N ASP A 64 -24.42 -0.08 7.52
CA ASP A 64 -23.07 -0.57 7.83
C ASP A 64 -22.36 -1.12 6.58
N LYS A 65 -23.07 -1.89 5.76
CA LYS A 65 -22.54 -2.35 4.47
C LYS A 65 -22.20 -1.19 3.55
N ILE A 66 -23.03 -0.15 3.47
CA ILE A 66 -22.76 1.02 2.66
C ILE A 66 -21.53 1.80 3.20
N ASN A 67 -21.39 1.91 4.52
CA ASN A 67 -20.22 2.56 5.14
C ASN A 67 -18.91 1.80 4.85
N ILE A 68 -18.97 0.46 4.79
CA ILE A 68 -17.81 -0.40 4.52
C ILE A 68 -17.46 -0.42 3.04
N PHE A 69 -18.44 -0.67 2.19
CA PHE A 69 -18.22 -0.96 0.76
C PHE A 69 -18.39 0.26 -0.16
N GLY A 70 -19.12 1.29 0.28
CA GLY A 70 -19.42 2.46 -0.54
C GLY A 70 -19.99 2.07 -1.91
N TYR A 71 -19.65 2.84 -2.95
CA TYR A 71 -19.88 2.48 -4.36
C TYR A 71 -18.67 1.80 -5.01
N HIS A 72 -17.57 1.63 -4.27
CA HIS A 72 -16.31 1.08 -4.77
C HIS A 72 -16.13 -0.40 -4.44
N PHE A 73 -16.92 -0.96 -3.53
CA PHE A 73 -16.86 -2.33 -3.02
C PHE A 73 -15.51 -2.71 -2.41
N ALA A 74 -14.39 -2.45 -3.09
CA ALA A 74 -13.03 -2.64 -2.58
C ALA A 74 -12.12 -1.51 -3.08
N SER A 75 -11.21 -1.03 -2.22
CA SER A 75 -10.20 -0.05 -2.62
C SER A 75 -9.12 -0.72 -3.48
N LEU A 76 -8.86 -0.14 -4.65
CA LEU A 76 -7.80 -0.58 -5.55
C LEU A 76 -6.54 0.25 -5.32
N ASP A 77 -5.43 -0.41 -5.01
CA ASP A 77 -4.12 0.19 -4.94
C ASP A 77 -3.42 0.03 -6.30
N ILE A 78 -2.90 1.14 -6.84
CA ILE A 78 -1.99 1.07 -7.99
C ILE A 78 -0.59 0.84 -7.45
N ARG A 79 0.15 -0.08 -8.06
CA ARG A 79 1.53 -0.38 -7.69
C ARG A 79 2.40 -0.49 -8.94
N GLN A 80 3.53 0.21 -8.94
CA GLN A 80 4.51 0.15 -10.01
C GLN A 80 5.93 0.27 -9.47
N ASP A 81 6.89 -0.24 -10.22
CA ASP A 81 8.31 -0.25 -9.88
C ASP A 81 8.95 1.12 -10.12
N SER A 82 9.86 1.55 -9.22
CA SER A 82 10.54 2.83 -9.31
C SER A 82 11.37 2.98 -10.59
N SER A 83 11.96 1.90 -11.09
CA SER A 83 12.75 1.91 -12.34
C SER A 83 11.89 2.22 -13.59
N ILE A 84 10.61 1.87 -13.56
CA ILE A 84 9.67 2.24 -14.62
C ILE A 84 9.30 3.72 -14.49
N HIS A 85 9.11 4.21 -13.27
CA HIS A 85 8.86 5.64 -13.03
C HIS A 85 10.00 6.51 -13.54
N ASP A 86 11.24 6.14 -13.23
CA ASP A 86 12.43 6.83 -13.70
C ASP A 86 12.46 6.95 -15.23
N LYS A 87 12.28 5.83 -15.94
CA LYS A 87 12.19 5.83 -17.42
C LYS A 87 11.07 6.71 -17.94
N VAL A 88 9.89 6.63 -17.32
CA VAL A 88 8.72 7.44 -17.73
C VAL A 88 8.96 8.92 -17.44
N PHE A 89 9.58 9.24 -16.32
CA PHE A 89 9.88 10.62 -15.97
C PHE A 89 10.88 11.27 -16.93
N HIS A 90 11.93 10.54 -17.34
CA HIS A 90 12.84 10.99 -18.40
C HIS A 90 12.10 11.29 -19.71
N LYS A 91 11.19 10.40 -20.13
CA LYS A 91 10.36 10.65 -21.32
C LYS A 91 9.47 11.90 -21.13
N ILE A 92 8.94 12.15 -19.95
CA ILE A 92 8.18 13.37 -19.64
C ILE A 92 9.08 14.61 -19.79
N LEU A 93 10.29 14.57 -19.26
CA LEU A 93 11.24 15.68 -19.40
C LEU A 93 11.57 15.97 -20.86
N THR A 94 11.79 14.94 -21.68
CA THR A 94 12.01 15.08 -23.12
C THR A 94 10.80 15.72 -23.84
N LEU A 95 9.57 15.40 -23.41
CA LEU A 95 8.36 16.01 -23.98
C LEU A 95 8.17 17.48 -23.58
N ILE A 96 8.60 17.85 -22.38
CA ILE A 96 8.41 19.22 -21.83
C ILE A 96 9.50 20.18 -22.31
N PHE A 97 10.71 19.67 -22.37
CA PHE A 97 11.91 20.45 -22.71
C PHE A 97 12.49 19.98 -24.04
N ASP A 98 13.71 19.48 -24.01
CA ASP A 98 14.42 18.87 -25.13
C ASP A 98 15.25 17.69 -24.64
N SER A 99 15.81 16.92 -25.57
CA SER A 99 16.64 15.77 -25.23
C SER A 99 17.88 16.19 -24.41
N LYS A 100 18.49 17.33 -24.72
CA LYS A 100 19.66 17.83 -24.01
C LYS A 100 19.37 18.11 -22.53
N THR A 101 18.23 18.71 -22.22
CA THR A 101 17.81 18.96 -20.82
C THR A 101 17.50 17.67 -20.11
N SER A 102 16.85 16.71 -20.78
CA SER A 102 16.58 15.38 -20.24
C SER A 102 17.88 14.61 -19.97
N ASP A 103 18.83 14.62 -20.91
CA ASP A 103 20.13 13.96 -20.74
C ASP A 103 20.97 14.61 -19.63
N ASN A 104 20.95 15.95 -19.53
CA ASN A 104 21.58 16.67 -18.43
C ASN A 104 20.99 16.26 -17.06
N TYR A 105 19.66 16.09 -16.99
CA TYR A 105 19.00 15.64 -15.75
C TYR A 105 19.51 14.26 -15.30
N ILE A 106 19.75 13.34 -16.24
CA ILE A 106 20.31 12.01 -15.91
C ILE A 106 21.65 12.13 -15.17
N GLY A 107 22.52 13.04 -15.66
CA GLY A 107 23.85 13.26 -15.09
C GLY A 107 23.92 14.03 -13.77
N MET A 108 22.79 14.61 -13.31
CA MET A 108 22.71 15.35 -12.06
C MET A 108 22.80 14.42 -10.83
N SER A 109 23.33 14.92 -9.73
CA SER A 109 23.18 14.31 -8.42
C SER A 109 21.72 14.34 -7.95
N ASP A 110 21.35 13.49 -6.99
CA ASP A 110 19.99 13.46 -6.45
C ASP A 110 19.51 14.81 -5.92
N ASP A 111 20.38 15.54 -5.22
CA ASP A 111 20.02 16.85 -4.66
C ASP A 111 19.81 17.90 -5.77
N GLU A 112 20.59 17.86 -6.86
CA GLU A 112 20.39 18.70 -8.03
C GLU A 112 19.09 18.36 -8.76
N LYS A 113 18.79 17.07 -8.94
CA LYS A 113 17.53 16.58 -9.50
C LYS A 113 16.33 17.07 -8.69
N ILE A 114 16.37 16.91 -7.37
CA ILE A 114 15.29 17.38 -6.46
C ILE A 114 15.10 18.89 -6.61
N ASN A 115 16.19 19.66 -6.67
CA ASN A 115 16.11 21.11 -6.84
C ASN A 115 15.53 21.49 -8.21
N PHE A 116 15.93 20.79 -9.27
CA PHE A 116 15.41 21.00 -10.63
C PHE A 116 13.90 20.74 -10.70
N ILE A 117 13.45 19.55 -10.31
CA ILE A 117 12.01 19.18 -10.39
C ILE A 117 11.13 20.03 -9.49
N SER A 118 11.68 20.54 -8.36
CA SER A 118 10.95 21.45 -7.47
C SER A 118 10.70 22.83 -8.04
N LYS A 119 11.45 23.26 -9.06
CA LYS A 119 11.30 24.54 -9.75
C LYS A 119 10.39 24.45 -10.98
N VAL A 120 10.19 23.25 -11.52
CA VAL A 120 9.37 23.04 -12.72
C VAL A 120 7.89 23.00 -12.37
N ASN A 121 7.08 23.79 -13.06
CA ASN A 121 5.62 23.69 -12.93
C ASN A 121 5.08 22.64 -13.93
N PHE A 122 5.00 21.38 -13.49
CA PHE A 122 4.51 20.28 -14.31
C PHE A 122 3.01 20.39 -14.64
N LEU A 123 2.22 21.05 -13.81
CA LEU A 123 0.78 21.18 -14.01
C LEU A 123 0.39 21.78 -15.35
N ASN A 124 1.17 22.75 -15.84
CA ASN A 124 0.91 23.45 -17.08
C ASN A 124 1.65 22.85 -18.28
N LYS A 125 2.21 21.66 -18.14
CA LYS A 125 3.06 21.01 -19.15
C LYS A 125 2.42 19.77 -19.79
N LYS A 126 1.14 19.49 -19.49
CA LYS A 126 0.43 18.35 -20.10
C LYS A 126 0.48 18.48 -21.63
N THR A 127 0.99 17.45 -22.29
CA THR A 127 1.06 17.32 -23.75
C THR A 127 0.53 15.95 -24.18
N SER A 128 0.24 15.76 -25.45
CA SER A 128 -0.14 14.46 -25.97
C SER A 128 1.10 13.57 -26.17
N TYR A 129 0.95 12.29 -25.92
CA TYR A 129 2.00 11.31 -26.04
C TYR A 129 1.45 10.01 -26.64
N LYS A 130 2.32 9.25 -27.34
CA LYS A 130 1.96 7.96 -27.96
C LYS A 130 2.81 6.79 -27.44
N ASP A 131 3.82 7.09 -26.62
CA ASP A 131 4.69 6.07 -26.05
C ASP A 131 3.92 5.15 -25.11
N LYS A 132 4.16 3.83 -25.21
CA LYS A 132 3.43 2.81 -24.46
C LYS A 132 3.65 2.90 -22.95
N ASP A 133 4.87 3.20 -22.50
CA ASP A 133 5.18 3.29 -21.07
C ASP A 133 4.51 4.53 -20.45
N LEU A 134 4.52 5.66 -21.17
CA LEU A 134 3.79 6.87 -20.80
C LEU A 134 2.28 6.60 -20.71
N ILE A 135 1.70 5.95 -21.73
CA ILE A 135 0.26 5.61 -21.73
C ILE A 135 -0.08 4.72 -20.53
N ASN A 136 0.71 3.69 -20.27
CA ASN A 136 0.43 2.76 -19.18
C ASN A 136 0.54 3.45 -17.81
N THR A 137 1.61 4.20 -17.57
CA THR A 137 1.86 4.80 -16.25
C THR A 137 0.94 6.01 -16.01
N LEU A 138 0.90 6.96 -16.93
CA LEU A 138 0.05 8.14 -16.77
C LEU A 138 -1.43 7.80 -16.92
N GLY A 139 -1.77 6.82 -17.76
CA GLY A 139 -3.14 6.30 -17.89
C GLY A 139 -3.62 5.66 -16.59
N SER A 140 -2.75 5.00 -15.81
CA SER A 140 -3.12 4.48 -14.49
C SER A 140 -3.46 5.62 -13.50
N ILE A 141 -2.74 6.73 -13.55
CA ILE A 141 -3.03 7.93 -12.74
C ILE A 141 -4.36 8.57 -13.16
N GLU A 142 -4.61 8.67 -14.46
CA GLU A 142 -5.87 9.21 -14.98
C GLU A 142 -7.06 8.29 -14.63
N ALA A 143 -6.85 6.96 -14.65
CA ALA A 143 -7.85 5.99 -14.21
C ALA A 143 -8.19 6.16 -12.73
N MET A 144 -7.20 6.35 -11.84
CA MET A 144 -7.46 6.66 -10.43
C MET A 144 -8.35 7.89 -10.26
N LYS A 145 -8.06 8.96 -11.00
CA LYS A 145 -8.86 10.20 -10.98
C LYS A 145 -10.30 9.95 -11.44
N SER A 146 -10.49 9.13 -12.48
CA SER A 146 -11.80 8.74 -12.98
C SER A 146 -12.58 7.89 -11.98
N ILE A 147 -11.93 6.88 -11.39
CA ILE A 147 -12.52 6.01 -10.35
C ILE A 147 -12.96 6.85 -9.15
N GLN A 148 -12.13 7.77 -8.67
CA GLN A 148 -12.51 8.64 -7.55
C GLN A 148 -13.74 9.50 -7.86
N LYS A 149 -13.87 9.95 -9.10
CA LYS A 149 -15.01 10.77 -9.53
C LYS A 149 -16.33 9.97 -9.59
N SER A 150 -16.28 8.70 -10.00
CA SER A 150 -17.45 7.85 -10.16
C SER A 150 -17.80 7.06 -8.91
N ASN A 151 -16.81 6.53 -8.21
CA ASN A 151 -16.97 5.58 -7.10
C ASN A 151 -16.60 6.15 -5.72
N GLY A 152 -16.11 7.38 -5.68
CA GLY A 152 -15.62 8.01 -4.46
C GLY A 152 -14.12 7.85 -4.25
N MET A 153 -13.55 8.69 -3.40
CA MET A 153 -12.10 8.75 -3.15
C MET A 153 -11.53 7.41 -2.67
N SER A 154 -12.27 6.68 -1.83
CA SER A 154 -11.84 5.39 -1.30
C SER A 154 -11.73 4.29 -2.34
N GLY A 155 -12.29 4.47 -3.54
CA GLY A 155 -12.21 3.48 -4.63
C GLY A 155 -10.80 3.27 -5.16
N SER A 156 -9.97 4.33 -5.21
CA SER A 156 -8.56 4.22 -5.57
C SER A 156 -7.82 5.47 -5.08
N HIS A 157 -7.16 5.36 -3.93
CA HIS A 157 -6.52 6.51 -3.29
C HIS A 157 -5.08 6.25 -2.85
N ARG A 158 -4.51 5.10 -3.16
CA ARG A 158 -3.12 4.76 -2.84
C ARG A 158 -2.35 4.40 -4.11
N TYR A 159 -1.19 5.01 -4.25
CA TYR A 159 -0.24 4.71 -5.31
C TYR A 159 1.07 4.24 -4.67
N ILE A 160 1.39 2.97 -4.82
CA ILE A 160 2.52 2.31 -4.18
C ILE A 160 3.71 2.29 -5.13
N ILE A 161 4.85 2.79 -4.66
CA ILE A 161 6.12 2.74 -5.37
C ILE A 161 6.91 1.58 -4.82
N SER A 162 7.03 0.47 -5.57
CA SER A 162 7.88 -0.64 -5.17
C SER A 162 9.34 -0.34 -5.48
N HIS A 163 10.25 -0.94 -4.70
CA HIS A 163 11.67 -0.73 -4.81
C HIS A 163 12.03 0.76 -4.68
N ASN A 164 11.54 1.38 -3.60
CA ASN A 164 11.81 2.79 -3.33
C ASN A 164 13.14 2.95 -2.61
N GLN A 165 14.12 3.55 -3.26
CA GLN A 165 15.49 3.67 -2.77
C GLN A 165 15.92 5.10 -2.53
N SER A 166 15.24 6.08 -3.10
CA SER A 166 15.62 7.48 -3.01
C SER A 166 14.41 8.41 -2.86
N PRO A 167 14.62 9.64 -2.37
CA PRO A 167 13.57 10.66 -2.34
C PRO A 167 13.01 10.98 -3.73
N LEU A 168 13.84 10.85 -4.77
CA LEU A 168 13.45 11.11 -6.16
C LEU A 168 12.29 10.24 -6.59
N ASN A 169 12.29 8.94 -6.25
CA ASN A 169 11.22 8.03 -6.64
C ASN A 169 9.84 8.55 -6.22
N ILE A 170 9.76 9.19 -5.06
CA ILE A 170 8.50 9.76 -4.54
C ILE A 170 8.18 11.09 -5.24
N LEU A 171 9.19 11.96 -5.39
CA LEU A 171 9.00 13.30 -5.91
C LEU A 171 8.72 13.29 -7.42
N GLU A 172 9.33 12.40 -8.18
CA GLU A 172 9.05 12.19 -9.60
C GLU A 172 7.61 11.70 -9.81
N VAL A 173 7.18 10.68 -9.05
CA VAL A 173 5.79 10.20 -9.09
C VAL A 173 4.83 11.32 -8.74
N PHE A 174 5.11 12.12 -7.71
CA PHE A 174 4.26 13.27 -7.39
C PHE A 174 4.16 14.25 -8.56
N ASN A 175 5.27 14.53 -9.25
CA ASN A 175 5.27 15.41 -10.42
C ASN A 175 4.54 14.78 -11.64
N MET A 176 4.53 13.45 -11.77
CA MET A 176 3.69 12.77 -12.76
C MET A 176 2.20 13.03 -12.54
N PHE A 177 1.74 13.02 -11.28
CA PHE A 177 0.37 13.42 -10.96
C PHE A 177 0.08 14.85 -11.39
N LEU A 178 0.99 15.79 -11.14
CA LEU A 178 0.84 17.17 -11.60
C LEU A 178 0.82 17.26 -13.12
N PHE A 179 1.67 16.51 -13.81
CA PHE A 179 1.74 16.48 -15.27
C PHE A 179 0.43 16.01 -15.91
N THR A 180 -0.31 15.06 -15.30
CA THR A 180 -1.66 14.68 -15.78
C THR A 180 -2.73 15.76 -15.56
N GLY A 181 -2.36 16.94 -15.04
CA GLY A 181 -3.30 18.04 -14.74
C GLY A 181 -4.09 17.81 -13.44
N TRP A 182 -3.59 16.97 -12.52
CA TRP A 182 -4.20 16.77 -11.22
C TRP A 182 -3.53 17.64 -10.15
N ALA A 183 -3.93 18.91 -10.07
CA ALA A 183 -3.27 19.96 -9.26
C ALA A 183 -3.23 19.63 -7.73
N LYS A 184 -4.26 18.99 -7.23
CA LYS A 184 -4.35 18.56 -5.82
C LYS A 184 -4.73 17.09 -5.79
N PRO A 185 -3.78 16.16 -5.99
CA PRO A 185 -4.08 14.74 -6.00
C PRO A 185 -4.61 14.29 -4.64
N SER A 186 -5.81 13.69 -4.62
CA SER A 186 -6.38 13.06 -3.43
C SER A 186 -5.88 11.62 -3.27
N VAL A 187 -4.57 11.44 -3.41
CA VAL A 187 -3.88 10.15 -3.42
C VAL A 187 -2.78 10.15 -2.37
N ASP A 188 -2.65 9.06 -1.65
CA ASP A 188 -1.51 8.79 -0.79
C ASP A 188 -0.42 8.13 -1.65
N ILE A 189 0.72 8.79 -1.83
CA ILE A 189 1.89 8.21 -2.49
C ILE A 189 2.63 7.41 -1.44
N VAL A 190 2.74 6.10 -1.66
CA VAL A 190 3.18 5.13 -0.66
C VAL A 190 4.53 4.56 -1.08
N PRO A 191 5.65 5.03 -0.53
CA PRO A 191 6.93 4.37 -0.74
C PRO A 191 6.92 2.99 -0.06
N LEU A 192 7.47 2.00 -0.77
CA LEU A 192 7.67 0.66 -0.23
C LEU A 192 9.17 0.40 -0.12
N PHE A 193 9.66 0.21 1.10
CA PHE A 193 11.02 -0.21 1.41
C PHE A 193 11.05 -1.73 1.56
N GLU A 194 11.81 -2.41 0.73
CA GLU A 194 11.73 -3.88 0.56
C GLU A 194 12.98 -4.62 1.01
N THR A 195 14.17 -4.10 0.69
CA THR A 195 15.45 -4.73 1.01
C THR A 195 16.00 -4.24 2.36
N ILE A 196 17.03 -4.91 2.87
CA ILE A 196 17.72 -4.47 4.09
C ILE A 196 18.30 -3.06 3.90
N ASP A 197 18.89 -2.79 2.73
CA ASP A 197 19.47 -1.48 2.42
C ASP A 197 18.38 -0.40 2.32
N ASP A 198 17.24 -0.69 1.68
CA ASP A 198 16.10 0.25 1.61
C ASP A 198 15.61 0.62 3.02
N LEU A 199 15.48 -0.38 3.91
CA LEU A 199 15.05 -0.17 5.30
C LEU A 199 16.04 0.73 6.06
N ASN A 200 17.34 0.51 5.86
CA ASN A 200 18.39 1.28 6.53
C ASN A 200 18.40 2.76 6.13
N VAL A 201 18.08 3.07 4.86
CA VAL A 201 18.06 4.46 4.37
C VAL A 201 16.70 5.14 4.47
N SER A 202 15.66 4.41 4.87
CA SER A 202 14.26 4.87 4.83
C SER A 202 14.03 6.18 5.61
N GLU A 203 14.63 6.35 6.78
CA GLU A 203 14.52 7.56 7.60
C GLU A 203 15.08 8.79 6.86
N SER A 204 16.28 8.68 6.29
CA SER A 204 16.92 9.77 5.54
C SER A 204 16.20 10.12 4.24
N VAL A 205 15.67 9.11 3.55
CA VAL A 205 14.84 9.30 2.35
C VAL A 205 13.60 10.11 2.71
N MET A 206 12.87 9.71 3.74
CA MET A 206 11.64 10.41 4.14
C MET A 206 11.92 11.79 4.71
N GLU A 207 13.04 12.01 5.39
CA GLU A 207 13.42 13.35 5.85
C GLU A 207 13.57 14.32 4.67
N LYS A 208 14.30 13.95 3.62
CA LYS A 208 14.46 14.77 2.40
C LYS A 208 13.10 15.04 1.72
N VAL A 209 12.21 14.03 1.67
CA VAL A 209 10.86 14.19 1.11
C VAL A 209 10.03 15.19 1.92
N TYR A 210 10.08 15.11 3.25
CA TYR A 210 9.35 16.03 4.14
C TYR A 210 9.87 17.47 4.10
N GLN A 211 11.14 17.67 3.74
CA GLN A 211 11.73 18.99 3.54
C GLN A 211 11.25 19.65 2.23
N ASN A 212 10.84 18.86 1.23
CA ASN A 212 10.39 19.38 -0.05
C ASN A 212 9.08 20.17 0.08
N LYS A 213 9.09 21.46 -0.31
CA LYS A 213 7.95 22.37 -0.14
C LYS A 213 6.70 21.92 -0.90
N LEU A 214 6.86 21.40 -2.12
CA LEU A 214 5.73 20.95 -2.95
C LEU A 214 5.07 19.73 -2.33
N TYR A 215 5.87 18.75 -1.91
CA TYR A 215 5.36 17.54 -1.28
C TYR A 215 4.74 17.82 0.11
N LYS A 216 5.33 18.75 0.86
CA LYS A 216 4.74 19.21 2.13
C LYS A 216 3.33 19.80 1.95
N ASN A 217 3.11 20.55 0.88
CA ASN A 217 1.78 21.06 0.54
C ASN A 217 0.82 19.93 0.14
N HIS A 218 1.31 18.91 -0.55
CA HIS A 218 0.54 17.70 -0.83
C HIS A 218 0.11 17.01 0.47
N LEU A 219 1.03 16.80 1.41
CA LEU A 219 0.72 16.18 2.72
C LEU A 219 -0.31 16.97 3.52
N LYS A 220 -0.28 18.32 3.48
CA LYS A 220 -1.33 19.15 4.10
C LYS A 220 -2.72 18.83 3.52
N ASN A 221 -2.84 18.64 2.19
CA ASN A 221 -4.08 18.23 1.56
C ASN A 221 -4.50 16.79 1.96
N ARG A 222 -3.56 15.98 2.43
CA ARG A 222 -3.77 14.63 2.97
C ARG A 222 -3.84 14.61 4.51
N LYS A 223 -4.19 15.73 5.15
CA LYS A 223 -4.31 15.89 6.63
C LYS A 223 -3.01 15.60 7.37
N ASN A 224 -1.88 15.96 6.78
CA ASN A 224 -0.52 15.66 7.27
C ASN A 224 -0.30 14.17 7.55
N LYS A 225 -0.83 13.31 6.69
CA LYS A 225 -0.70 11.86 6.76
C LYS A 225 0.25 11.35 5.69
N GLN A 226 1.14 10.44 6.06
CA GLN A 226 1.99 9.67 5.15
C GLN A 226 1.80 8.18 5.42
N ILE A 227 1.46 7.41 4.39
CA ILE A 227 1.48 5.95 4.45
C ILE A 227 2.83 5.47 3.94
N ILE A 228 3.47 4.54 4.66
CA ILE A 228 4.73 3.91 4.27
C ILE A 228 4.54 2.40 4.31
N MET A 229 4.86 1.73 3.21
CA MET A 229 4.78 0.28 3.13
C MET A 229 6.15 -0.35 3.41
N LEU A 230 6.15 -1.44 4.17
CA LEU A 230 7.35 -2.19 4.52
C LEU A 230 7.24 -3.63 4.00
N GLY A 231 8.28 -4.08 3.30
CA GLY A 231 8.34 -5.39 2.65
C GLY A 231 8.93 -6.45 3.57
N PHE A 232 8.12 -7.38 4.06
CA PHE A 232 8.59 -8.48 4.91
C PHE A 232 9.19 -9.63 4.10
N SER A 233 8.55 -10.01 3.00
CA SER A 233 8.98 -11.16 2.20
C SER A 233 10.26 -10.89 1.43
N ASP A 234 10.37 -9.71 0.86
CA ASP A 234 11.54 -9.30 0.09
C ASP A 234 12.74 -9.09 1.02
N GLY A 235 12.57 -8.48 2.19
CA GLY A 235 13.60 -8.41 3.22
C GLY A 235 14.04 -9.78 3.73
N THR A 236 13.10 -10.73 3.91
CA THR A 236 13.45 -12.12 4.29
C THR A 236 14.24 -12.83 3.21
N LYS A 237 13.90 -12.64 1.94
CA LYS A 237 14.67 -13.15 0.80
C LYS A 237 16.07 -12.52 0.75
N ASP A 238 16.18 -11.25 1.08
CA ASP A 238 17.42 -10.48 1.02
C ASP A 238 18.39 -10.83 2.16
N GLY A 239 17.96 -10.68 3.40
CA GLY A 239 18.81 -10.78 4.59
C GLY A 239 18.46 -11.87 5.61
N GLY A 240 17.50 -12.76 5.31
CA GLY A 240 17.01 -13.76 6.25
C GLY A 240 15.94 -13.22 7.22
N TYR A 241 15.26 -14.13 7.90
CA TYR A 241 14.08 -13.80 8.71
C TYR A 241 14.38 -12.87 9.88
N PHE A 242 15.42 -13.21 10.66
CA PHE A 242 15.76 -12.44 11.86
C PHE A 242 16.18 -11.02 11.52
N THR A 243 17.13 -10.89 10.60
CA THR A 243 17.64 -9.59 10.13
C THR A 243 16.54 -8.72 9.53
N ALA A 244 15.68 -9.30 8.69
CA ALA A 244 14.56 -8.58 8.10
C ALA A 244 13.62 -8.00 9.16
N ASN A 245 13.19 -8.81 10.14
CA ASN A 245 12.27 -8.35 11.18
C ASN A 245 12.91 -7.30 12.10
N TRP A 246 14.18 -7.46 12.45
CA TRP A 246 14.91 -6.47 13.25
C TRP A 246 15.06 -5.13 12.53
N ASN A 247 15.43 -5.14 11.25
CA ASN A 247 15.54 -3.92 10.46
C ASN A 247 14.17 -3.26 10.19
N ILE A 248 13.10 -4.02 10.03
CA ILE A 248 11.73 -3.48 9.94
C ILE A 248 11.36 -2.75 11.23
N LEU A 249 11.69 -3.31 12.40
CA LEU A 249 11.43 -2.64 13.69
C LEU A 249 12.20 -1.32 13.77
N LYS A 250 13.52 -1.32 13.49
CA LYS A 250 14.36 -0.12 13.47
C LYS A 250 13.85 0.93 12.47
N ALA A 251 13.46 0.50 11.27
CA ALA A 251 12.90 1.40 10.26
C ALA A 251 11.60 2.04 10.75
N LYS A 252 10.68 1.28 11.36
CA LYS A 252 9.44 1.82 11.94
C LYS A 252 9.73 2.87 13.03
N GLU A 253 10.68 2.61 13.90
CA GLU A 253 11.09 3.56 14.95
C GLU A 253 11.66 4.85 14.35
N GLY A 254 12.60 4.74 13.40
CA GLY A 254 13.20 5.88 12.70
C GLY A 254 12.17 6.70 11.94
N LEU A 255 11.33 6.03 11.14
CA LEU A 255 10.24 6.67 10.39
C LEU A 255 9.20 7.33 11.29
N SER A 256 8.87 6.75 12.44
CA SER A 256 7.97 7.37 13.43
C SER A 256 8.59 8.63 14.01
N ARG A 257 9.89 8.59 14.36
CA ARG A 257 10.64 9.71 14.91
C ARG A 257 10.73 10.88 13.93
N ILE A 258 11.13 10.59 12.68
CA ILE A 258 11.26 11.64 11.67
C ILE A 258 9.89 12.23 11.28
N SER A 259 8.87 11.42 11.14
CA SER A 259 7.52 11.90 10.85
C SER A 259 7.00 12.82 11.95
N LYS A 260 7.21 12.46 13.22
CA LYS A 260 6.86 13.30 14.38
C LYS A 260 7.61 14.63 14.36
N LYS A 261 8.91 14.63 14.02
CA LYS A 261 9.74 15.85 13.89
C LYS A 261 9.14 16.85 12.91
N TYR A 262 8.52 16.37 11.81
CA TYR A 262 7.90 17.21 10.78
C TYR A 262 6.40 17.42 10.96
N GLY A 263 5.80 16.96 12.07
CA GLY A 263 4.37 17.08 12.33
C GLY A 263 3.49 16.25 11.40
N ILE A 264 4.02 15.12 10.94
CA ILE A 264 3.37 14.19 10.00
C ILE A 264 2.94 12.95 10.76
N LYS A 265 1.68 12.54 10.55
CA LYS A 265 1.16 11.28 11.05
C LYS A 265 1.56 10.16 10.09
N VAL A 266 2.48 9.29 10.51
CA VAL A 266 2.83 8.10 9.74
C VAL A 266 1.84 6.98 10.00
N GLU A 267 1.45 6.27 8.94
CA GLU A 267 0.67 5.03 8.99
C GLU A 267 1.47 3.95 8.27
N PHE A 268 1.72 2.82 8.96
CA PHE A 268 2.46 1.73 8.35
C PHE A 268 1.52 0.77 7.62
N PHE A 269 1.93 0.40 6.41
CA PHE A 269 1.31 -0.64 5.63
C PHE A 269 2.25 -1.85 5.60
N ASP A 270 1.95 -2.85 6.41
CA ASP A 270 2.81 -4.03 6.54
C ASP A 270 2.56 -5.01 5.38
N GLY A 271 3.60 -5.23 4.57
CA GLY A 271 3.63 -6.27 3.53
C GLY A 271 3.75 -7.69 4.12
N ARG A 272 3.17 -7.88 5.31
CA ARG A 272 3.22 -9.10 6.10
C ARG A 272 2.31 -10.16 5.50
N GLY A 273 2.87 -11.34 5.17
CA GLY A 273 2.11 -12.46 4.62
C GLY A 273 1.64 -13.45 5.68
N GLY A 274 1.02 -14.56 5.26
CA GLY A 274 0.51 -15.60 6.14
C GLY A 274 1.59 -16.43 6.85
N PRO A 275 2.51 -17.09 6.12
CA PRO A 275 3.54 -17.92 6.72
C PRO A 275 4.65 -17.09 7.41
N PRO A 276 5.35 -17.65 8.42
CA PRO A 276 6.44 -16.96 9.13
C PRO A 276 7.52 -16.38 8.22
N ALA A 277 7.94 -17.12 7.20
CA ALA A 277 8.93 -16.67 6.20
C ALA A 277 8.52 -15.41 5.42
N ARG A 278 7.27 -15.00 5.51
CA ARG A 278 6.72 -13.76 4.96
C ARG A 278 6.32 -12.77 6.04
N GLY A 279 6.92 -12.88 7.23
CA GLY A 279 6.59 -12.09 8.39
C GLY A 279 5.26 -12.46 9.05
N GLY A 280 4.69 -13.63 8.69
CA GLY A 280 3.47 -14.17 9.28
C GLY A 280 3.65 -14.64 10.73
N GLY A 281 2.66 -15.36 11.25
CA GLY A 281 2.59 -15.84 12.63
C GLY A 281 1.52 -15.09 13.41
N ASN A 282 1.59 -15.18 14.76
CA ASN A 282 0.57 -14.61 15.63
C ASN A 282 0.46 -13.09 15.47
N THR A 283 -0.66 -12.63 14.91
CA THR A 283 -0.92 -11.22 14.61
C THR A 283 -1.01 -10.39 15.89
N HIS A 284 -1.69 -10.90 16.92
CA HIS A 284 -1.83 -10.19 18.19
C HIS A 284 -0.46 -9.99 18.86
N GLN A 285 0.36 -11.04 18.96
CA GLN A 285 1.70 -10.92 19.55
C GLN A 285 2.56 -9.92 18.78
N PHE A 286 2.56 -9.98 17.46
CA PHE A 286 3.34 -9.09 16.63
C PHE A 286 3.00 -7.61 16.88
N TYR A 287 1.71 -7.24 16.82
CA TYR A 287 1.32 -5.84 16.99
C TYR A 287 1.37 -5.39 18.44
N SER A 288 1.07 -6.26 19.40
CA SER A 288 1.14 -5.91 20.84
C SER A 288 2.58 -5.75 21.36
N SER A 289 3.58 -6.30 20.65
CA SER A 289 5.01 -6.15 21.01
C SER A 289 5.67 -4.90 20.38
N MET A 290 4.95 -4.13 19.59
CA MET A 290 5.51 -2.92 18.98
C MET A 290 5.87 -1.88 20.05
N ALA A 291 7.04 -1.25 19.89
CA ALA A 291 7.51 -0.19 20.77
C ALA A 291 6.52 1.00 20.82
N GLY A 292 6.44 1.67 21.96
CA GLY A 292 5.49 2.77 22.17
C GLY A 292 5.62 3.93 21.16
N ILE A 293 6.81 4.13 20.59
CA ILE A 293 7.03 5.15 19.55
C ILE A 293 6.31 4.82 18.23
N ILE A 294 6.06 3.52 17.96
CA ILE A 294 5.40 3.02 16.72
C ILE A 294 3.87 3.08 16.86
N ASN A 295 3.36 3.67 17.91
CA ASN A 295 1.93 3.70 18.20
C ASN A 295 1.12 4.28 17.05
N SER A 296 0.51 3.41 16.23
CA SER A 296 -0.41 3.76 15.16
C SER A 296 -1.82 3.30 15.52
N LYS A 297 -2.77 4.24 15.47
CA LYS A 297 -4.20 3.92 15.62
C LYS A 297 -4.77 3.14 14.43
N VAL A 298 -3.96 2.93 13.39
CA VAL A 298 -4.34 2.25 12.15
C VAL A 298 -3.35 1.12 11.91
N ILE A 299 -3.87 -0.09 11.80
CA ILE A 299 -3.11 -1.25 11.34
C ILE A 299 -3.55 -1.56 9.91
N GLN A 300 -2.61 -1.57 8.99
CA GLN A 300 -2.84 -1.98 7.62
C GLN A 300 -1.85 -3.09 7.26
N LEU A 301 -2.38 -4.24 6.83
CA LEU A 301 -1.57 -5.39 6.46
C LEU A 301 -2.07 -6.01 5.15
N THR A 302 -1.17 -6.71 4.46
CA THR A 302 -1.49 -7.41 3.21
C THR A 302 -1.79 -8.87 3.50
N ILE A 303 -3.00 -9.31 3.20
CA ILE A 303 -3.39 -10.72 3.27
C ILE A 303 -3.44 -11.27 1.86
N GLN A 304 -2.76 -12.39 1.60
CA GLN A 304 -2.58 -12.92 0.26
C GLN A 304 -2.83 -14.42 0.18
N GLY A 305 -3.27 -14.86 -1.01
CA GLY A 305 -3.42 -16.25 -1.36
C GLY A 305 -4.37 -17.01 -0.45
N GLN A 306 -4.04 -18.25 -0.14
CA GLN A 306 -4.86 -19.11 0.71
C GLN A 306 -5.09 -18.58 2.13
N THR A 307 -4.24 -17.69 2.62
CA THR A 307 -4.41 -17.07 3.94
C THR A 307 -5.71 -16.26 4.02
N ILE A 308 -6.18 -15.71 2.90
CA ILE A 308 -7.48 -15.02 2.83
C ILE A 308 -8.59 -16.01 3.19
N SER A 309 -8.61 -17.17 2.55
CA SER A 309 -9.63 -18.20 2.81
C SER A 309 -9.50 -18.82 4.19
N SER A 310 -8.27 -19.05 4.68
CA SER A 310 -8.04 -19.64 5.99
C SER A 310 -8.44 -18.72 7.13
N ASN A 311 -8.13 -17.44 7.05
CA ASN A 311 -8.34 -16.48 8.14
C ASN A 311 -9.67 -15.74 8.05
N PHE A 312 -10.24 -15.61 6.84
CA PHE A 312 -11.42 -14.77 6.59
C PHE A 312 -12.49 -15.48 5.76
N GLY A 313 -12.36 -16.79 5.48
CA GLY A 313 -13.27 -17.54 4.65
C GLY A 313 -14.57 -17.97 5.34
N THR A 314 -14.60 -18.01 6.67
CA THR A 314 -15.80 -18.26 7.48
C THR A 314 -16.04 -17.11 8.44
N ILE A 315 -17.28 -16.95 8.92
CA ILE A 315 -17.63 -15.89 9.87
C ILE A 315 -16.78 -16.02 11.14
N ASP A 316 -16.68 -17.21 11.72
CA ASP A 316 -15.97 -17.45 12.98
C ASP A 316 -14.47 -17.16 12.85
N SER A 317 -13.82 -17.63 11.78
CA SER A 317 -12.40 -17.35 11.56
C SER A 317 -12.14 -15.87 11.25
N CYS A 318 -13.04 -15.23 10.50
CA CYS A 318 -12.97 -13.80 10.21
C CYS A 318 -13.10 -12.99 11.51
N GLN A 319 -14.12 -13.25 12.31
CA GLN A 319 -14.33 -12.59 13.59
C GLN A 319 -13.13 -12.75 14.51
N TYR A 320 -12.64 -13.97 14.71
CA TYR A 320 -11.46 -14.24 15.54
C TYR A 320 -10.24 -13.42 15.09
N ASN A 321 -9.93 -13.42 13.79
CA ASN A 321 -8.76 -12.68 13.28
C ASN A 321 -8.93 -11.16 13.39
N LEU A 322 -10.14 -10.63 13.21
CA LEU A 322 -10.43 -9.21 13.43
C LEU A 322 -10.33 -8.82 14.91
N GLU A 323 -10.84 -9.65 15.81
CA GLU A 323 -10.73 -9.45 17.26
C GLU A 323 -9.26 -9.45 17.72
N GLN A 324 -8.42 -10.34 17.17
CA GLN A 324 -6.98 -10.34 17.44
C GLN A 324 -6.30 -9.02 16.99
N LEU A 325 -6.69 -8.47 15.85
CA LEU A 325 -6.19 -7.19 15.38
C LEU A 325 -6.64 -6.04 16.26
N VAL A 326 -7.92 -5.97 16.57
CA VAL A 326 -8.51 -4.89 17.38
C VAL A 326 -7.96 -4.92 18.80
N SER A 327 -7.84 -6.08 19.43
CA SER A 327 -7.32 -6.22 20.78
C SER A 327 -5.83 -5.83 20.87
N SER A 328 -5.02 -6.18 19.84
CA SER A 328 -3.63 -5.77 19.79
C SER A 328 -3.47 -4.23 19.62
N ALA A 329 -4.35 -3.62 18.84
CA ALA A 329 -4.37 -2.16 18.69
C ALA A 329 -4.82 -1.46 19.98
N ALA A 330 -5.85 -1.99 20.66
CA ALA A 330 -6.36 -1.45 21.92
C ALA A 330 -5.29 -1.49 23.03
N LYS A 331 -4.49 -2.56 23.10
CA LYS A 331 -3.36 -2.66 24.04
C LYS A 331 -2.34 -1.52 23.87
N ASN A 332 -2.14 -1.06 22.63
CA ASN A 332 -1.23 0.03 22.31
C ASN A 332 -1.84 1.44 22.48
N MET A 333 -3.15 1.54 22.77
CA MET A 333 -3.89 2.81 22.86
C MET A 333 -4.04 3.36 24.30
N ASP A 334 -3.00 3.28 25.15
CA ASP A 334 -2.95 3.84 26.52
C ASP A 334 -3.80 3.12 27.58
N LEU A 335 -4.37 1.96 27.29
CA LEU A 335 -5.15 1.20 28.26
C LEU A 335 -4.28 0.31 29.17
N GLU A 336 -3.00 0.09 28.82
CA GLU A 336 -2.01 -0.66 29.60
C GLU A 336 -0.64 0.02 29.58
N PRO A 337 0.26 -0.29 30.55
CA PRO A 337 1.62 0.22 30.54
C PRO A 337 2.32 -0.19 29.23
N LYS A 338 2.90 0.81 28.54
CA LYS A 338 3.63 0.61 27.29
C LYS A 338 4.75 -0.40 27.52
N ALA A 339 4.93 -1.31 26.57
CA ALA A 339 6.12 -2.17 26.58
C ALA A 339 7.35 -1.28 26.72
N ALA A 340 8.22 -1.61 27.65
CA ALA A 340 9.44 -0.83 27.86
C ALA A 340 10.28 -0.87 26.59
N ASP A 341 10.78 0.29 26.18
CA ASP A 341 11.74 0.35 25.08
C ASP A 341 12.96 -0.52 25.42
N LEU A 342 13.53 -1.16 24.39
CA LEU A 342 14.75 -1.96 24.57
C LEU A 342 15.88 -1.05 25.10
N SER A 343 16.61 -1.52 26.12
CA SER A 343 17.84 -0.85 26.57
C SER A 343 18.89 -0.80 25.45
N ASP A 344 19.82 0.16 25.56
CA ASP A 344 20.92 0.30 24.59
C ASP A 344 21.79 -0.97 24.52
N GLU A 345 21.98 -1.68 25.65
CA GLU A 345 22.69 -2.94 25.71
C GLU A 345 21.94 -4.04 24.93
N ASN A 346 20.64 -4.18 25.14
CA ASN A 346 19.82 -5.12 24.42
C ASN A 346 19.77 -4.81 22.92
N ARG A 347 19.74 -3.52 22.54
CA ARG A 347 19.82 -3.10 21.13
C ARG A 347 21.14 -3.52 20.50
N LYS A 348 22.27 -3.27 21.17
CA LYS A 348 23.58 -3.74 20.71
C LYS A 348 23.63 -5.26 20.51
N THR A 349 23.09 -6.00 21.46
CA THR A 349 23.02 -7.46 21.36
C THR A 349 22.17 -7.89 20.16
N MET A 350 21.02 -7.27 19.94
CA MET A 350 20.16 -7.54 18.79
C MET A 350 20.85 -7.17 17.47
N ASP A 351 21.58 -6.05 17.40
CA ASP A 351 22.33 -5.66 16.21
C ASP A 351 23.42 -6.70 15.89
N GLN A 352 24.18 -7.16 16.88
CA GLN A 352 25.20 -8.20 16.70
C GLN A 352 24.58 -9.53 16.22
N LEU A 353 23.48 -9.96 16.83
CA LEU A 353 22.77 -11.16 16.41
C LEU A 353 22.23 -11.02 14.98
N SER A 354 21.74 -9.84 14.64
CA SER A 354 21.26 -9.54 13.29
C SER A 354 22.38 -9.60 12.25
N GLU A 355 23.54 -9.06 12.56
CA GLU A 355 24.72 -9.11 11.69
C GLU A 355 25.23 -10.55 11.49
N LEU A 356 25.35 -11.33 12.56
CA LEU A 356 25.72 -12.75 12.48
C LEU A 356 24.73 -13.55 11.65
N SER A 357 23.43 -13.33 11.85
CA SER A 357 22.37 -13.97 11.10
C SER A 357 22.41 -13.58 9.61
N TYR A 358 22.64 -12.31 9.32
CA TYR A 358 22.76 -11.78 7.95
C TYR A 358 23.93 -12.46 7.22
N ASN A 359 25.12 -12.44 7.82
CA ASN A 359 26.32 -13.02 7.22
C ASN A 359 26.15 -14.51 6.94
N ALA A 360 25.65 -15.28 7.91
CA ALA A 360 25.41 -16.71 7.74
C ALA A 360 24.38 -16.99 6.61
N TYR A 361 23.32 -16.17 6.51
CA TYR A 361 22.32 -16.31 5.46
C TYR A 361 22.86 -15.95 4.07
N VAL A 362 23.63 -14.86 3.97
CA VAL A 362 24.25 -14.42 2.71
C VAL A 362 25.29 -15.44 2.22
N ASP A 363 26.13 -15.97 3.11
CA ASP A 363 27.07 -17.04 2.79
C ASP A 363 26.38 -18.28 2.25
N PHE A 364 25.27 -18.68 2.88
CA PHE A 364 24.44 -19.78 2.42
C PHE A 364 23.85 -19.49 1.04
N LYS A 365 23.25 -18.32 0.84
CA LYS A 365 22.62 -17.91 -0.42
C LYS A 365 23.60 -17.81 -1.57
N ASN A 366 24.82 -17.36 -1.29
CA ASN A 366 25.90 -17.17 -2.28
C ASN A 366 26.76 -18.43 -2.50
N HIS A 367 26.47 -19.52 -1.80
CA HIS A 367 27.21 -20.75 -1.98
C HIS A 367 27.13 -21.25 -3.43
N PRO A 368 28.22 -21.63 -4.12
CA PRO A 368 28.24 -21.98 -5.55
C PRO A 368 27.25 -23.10 -5.94
N LYS A 369 26.93 -24.00 -5.03
CA LYS A 369 25.98 -25.09 -5.25
C LYS A 369 24.51 -24.70 -4.97
N PHE A 370 24.27 -23.55 -4.36
CA PHE A 370 22.93 -23.18 -3.87
C PHE A 370 21.91 -23.06 -5.00
N LEU A 371 22.25 -22.32 -6.06
CA LEU A 371 21.34 -22.11 -7.20
C LEU A 371 20.99 -23.43 -7.89
N GLY A 372 21.99 -24.27 -8.16
CA GLY A 372 21.77 -25.57 -8.78
C GLY A 372 20.97 -26.52 -7.89
N TYR A 373 21.18 -26.48 -6.59
CA TYR A 373 20.37 -27.22 -5.63
C TYR A 373 18.92 -26.74 -5.61
N LEU A 374 18.71 -25.42 -5.53
CA LEU A 374 17.40 -24.81 -5.54
C LEU A 374 16.60 -25.16 -6.80
N GLU A 375 17.25 -25.15 -7.98
CA GLU A 375 16.62 -25.50 -9.25
C GLU A 375 16.25 -26.98 -9.35
N LYS A 376 17.13 -27.88 -8.92
CA LYS A 376 16.98 -29.31 -9.13
C LYS A 376 16.23 -30.02 -8.00
N MET A 377 16.43 -29.59 -6.76
CA MET A 377 15.98 -30.31 -5.57
C MET A 377 14.84 -29.64 -4.83
N SER A 378 14.55 -28.35 -5.13
CA SER A 378 13.44 -27.68 -4.48
C SER A 378 12.15 -27.73 -5.30
N THR A 379 11.04 -27.37 -4.68
CA THR A 379 9.72 -27.28 -5.32
C THR A 379 9.54 -26.03 -6.19
N ILE A 380 10.56 -25.17 -6.33
CA ILE A 380 10.50 -23.90 -7.04
C ILE A 380 10.04 -24.05 -8.50
N LYS A 381 10.47 -25.14 -9.15
CA LYS A 381 10.09 -25.48 -10.51
C LYS A 381 8.57 -25.68 -10.67
N TYR A 382 7.93 -26.17 -9.64
CA TYR A 382 6.48 -26.40 -9.61
C TYR A 382 5.73 -25.16 -9.17
N TYR A 383 6.26 -24.41 -8.18
CA TYR A 383 5.73 -23.12 -7.78
C TYR A 383 5.63 -22.12 -8.93
N SER A 384 6.57 -22.17 -9.89
CA SER A 384 6.53 -21.29 -11.05
C SER A 384 5.34 -21.55 -11.98
N LYS A 385 4.72 -22.73 -11.89
CA LYS A 385 3.57 -23.15 -12.71
C LYS A 385 2.23 -22.95 -12.01
N THR A 386 2.23 -22.63 -10.74
CA THR A 386 1.01 -22.45 -9.95
C THR A 386 0.66 -20.98 -9.83
N ASN A 387 -0.61 -20.63 -10.02
CA ASN A 387 -1.14 -19.29 -9.78
C ASN A 387 -1.33 -19.02 -8.28
N ILE A 388 -0.28 -19.17 -7.48
CA ILE A 388 -0.30 -18.86 -6.04
C ILE A 388 0.02 -17.39 -5.88
N GLY A 389 -0.99 -16.57 -5.75
CA GLY A 389 -0.86 -15.15 -5.53
C GLY A 389 -1.27 -14.28 -6.72
N SER A 390 -1.30 -12.98 -6.53
CA SER A 390 -1.76 -11.98 -7.50
C SER A 390 -0.76 -11.66 -8.63
N ARG A 391 0.39 -12.35 -8.67
CA ARG A 391 1.49 -12.05 -9.61
C ARG A 391 2.15 -13.33 -10.14
N PRO A 392 2.71 -13.29 -11.36
CA PRO A 392 3.56 -14.37 -11.87
C PRO A 392 4.73 -14.65 -10.93
N SER A 393 5.16 -15.90 -10.81
CA SER A 393 6.24 -16.33 -9.92
C SER A 393 7.63 -15.82 -10.31
N LYS A 394 7.84 -15.47 -11.58
CA LYS A 394 9.06 -14.86 -12.11
C LYS A 394 8.81 -13.41 -12.50
N ARG A 395 9.84 -12.56 -12.37
CA ARG A 395 9.85 -11.24 -13.00
C ARG A 395 10.09 -11.41 -14.49
N PRO A 396 9.52 -10.54 -15.36
CA PRO A 396 9.91 -10.52 -16.76
C PRO A 396 11.42 -10.23 -16.86
N SER A 397 12.18 -11.10 -17.50
CA SER A 397 13.60 -10.89 -17.77
C SER A 397 13.88 -11.21 -19.23
N GLU A 398 14.83 -10.51 -19.81
CA GLU A 398 15.28 -10.74 -21.19
C GLU A 398 16.03 -12.07 -21.35
N SER A 399 16.50 -12.66 -20.26
CA SER A 399 17.17 -13.96 -20.25
C SER A 399 16.30 -15.04 -19.59
N ASP A 400 16.22 -16.19 -20.23
CA ASP A 400 15.52 -17.39 -19.70
C ASP A 400 16.32 -18.10 -18.59
N SER A 401 17.45 -17.49 -18.14
CA SER A 401 18.33 -18.05 -17.12
C SER A 401 17.65 -18.03 -15.74
N PHE A 402 17.77 -19.15 -15.03
CA PHE A 402 17.33 -19.25 -13.65
C PHE A 402 18.30 -18.46 -12.76
N SER A 403 17.81 -17.40 -12.11
CA SER A 403 18.58 -16.63 -11.14
C SER A 403 17.75 -16.31 -9.90
N VAL A 404 18.40 -16.16 -8.76
CA VAL A 404 17.74 -15.77 -7.49
C VAL A 404 17.07 -14.40 -7.64
N ASP A 405 17.68 -13.48 -8.38
CA ASP A 405 17.18 -12.10 -8.53
C ASP A 405 15.87 -12.05 -9.32
N ASN A 406 15.71 -12.96 -10.30
CA ASN A 406 14.50 -13.07 -11.11
C ASN A 406 13.34 -13.76 -10.36
N LEU A 407 13.63 -14.46 -9.26
CA LEU A 407 12.60 -15.08 -8.43
C LEU A 407 11.92 -14.07 -7.53
N ARG A 408 10.61 -14.10 -7.48
CA ARG A 408 9.87 -13.35 -6.47
C ARG A 408 10.05 -13.99 -5.10
N ALA A 409 9.94 -13.18 -4.05
CA ALA A 409 10.17 -13.61 -2.68
C ALA A 409 9.30 -14.81 -2.26
N ILE A 410 8.02 -14.85 -2.67
CA ILE A 410 7.11 -15.95 -2.30
C ILE A 410 7.58 -17.32 -2.83
N PRO A 411 7.84 -17.51 -4.13
CA PRO A 411 8.37 -18.76 -4.64
C PRO A 411 9.73 -19.11 -4.05
N PHE A 412 10.62 -18.14 -3.87
CA PHE A 412 11.93 -18.35 -3.28
C PHE A 412 11.83 -18.91 -1.85
N VAL A 413 11.10 -18.22 -0.98
CA VAL A 413 10.94 -18.63 0.41
C VAL A 413 10.16 -19.93 0.53
N GLY A 414 9.12 -20.13 -0.31
CA GLY A 414 8.40 -21.39 -0.39
C GLY A 414 9.30 -22.56 -0.83
N GLY A 415 10.18 -22.32 -1.78
CA GLY A 415 11.19 -23.32 -2.21
C GLY A 415 12.13 -23.71 -1.08
N LEU A 416 12.55 -22.76 -0.23
CA LEU A 416 13.40 -23.04 0.93
C LEU A 416 12.66 -23.76 2.06
N SER A 417 11.43 -23.35 2.39
CA SER A 417 10.68 -23.91 3.49
C SER A 417 10.25 -25.38 3.29
N LEU A 418 10.13 -25.81 2.05
CA LEU A 418 9.75 -27.18 1.70
C LEU A 418 10.94 -28.14 1.58
N ILE A 419 12.16 -27.65 1.72
CA ILE A 419 13.38 -28.49 1.71
C ILE A 419 13.37 -29.51 2.86
N HIS A 420 12.76 -29.15 3.99
CA HIS A 420 12.69 -30.01 5.18
C HIS A 420 11.56 -31.07 5.12
N ILE A 421 10.71 -31.04 4.11
CA ILE A 421 9.65 -32.02 3.88
C ILE A 421 10.10 -33.09 2.89
#